data_ea6fc32a96c2af7aaeaf30a8f86ddbeb
#
_entry.id   ea6fc32a96c2af7aaeaf30a8f86ddbeb
#
_cell.length_a   1.000
_cell.length_b   1.000
_cell.length_c   1.000
_cell.angle_alpha   90.00
_cell.angle_beta   90.00
_cell.angle_gamma   90.00
#
_symmetry.space_group_name_H-M   'P 1'
#
loop_
_entity.id
_entity.type
_entity.pdbx_description
1 polymer ?
#
loop_
_entity_poly.entity_id
_entity_poly.type
_entity_poly.pdbx_seq_one_letter_code
_entity_poly.pdbx_strand_id
1 'polypeptide(L)'
;CFYFEKADLARQTADWETIITLKDQADQSGVAPRVPSEWLPFFEAFIRTENWEQVQTIIHESLAVDEKYTSGILLTWDRVIKESGIAPDPVTLQMIDDLRD
;
A
#
# COMPACT_ATOMS: atom_id res chain seq x y z
N CYS A 1 6.24 14.76 6.06
CA CYS A 1 5.00 15.13 5.41
C CYS A 1 3.80 14.87 6.33
N PHE A 2 2.92 15.84 6.42
CA PHE A 2 1.77 15.80 7.32
C PHE A 2 0.87 14.57 7.12
N TYR A 3 0.48 14.29 5.86
CA TYR A 3 -0.43 13.18 5.57
C TYR A 3 0.23 11.82 5.82
N PHE A 4 1.49 11.67 5.48
CA PHE A 4 2.18 10.39 5.59
C PHE A 4 2.53 10.06 7.04
N GLU A 5 2.86 11.05 7.85
CA GLU A 5 3.07 10.87 9.28
C GLU A 5 1.80 10.45 9.98
N LYS A 6 0.67 11.06 9.64
CA LYS A 6 -0.64 10.68 10.18
C LYS A 6 -1.04 9.28 9.75
N ALA A 7 -0.74 8.89 8.51
CA ALA A 7 -1.03 7.55 8.01
C ALA A 7 -0.25 6.50 8.78
N ASP A 8 1.03 6.75 9.06
CA ASP A 8 1.85 5.81 9.84
C ASP A 8 1.31 5.66 11.26
N LEU A 9 0.89 6.76 11.88
CA LEU A 9 0.31 6.72 13.22
C LEU A 9 -1.01 5.95 13.22
N ALA A 10 -1.87 6.17 12.22
CA ALA A 10 -3.13 5.44 12.10
C ALA A 10 -2.90 3.94 11.86
N ARG A 11 -1.83 3.58 11.14
CA ARG A 11 -1.45 2.18 10.93
C ARG A 11 -1.14 1.50 12.28
N GLN A 12 -0.47 2.18 13.17
CA GLN A 12 -0.11 1.63 14.49
C GLN A 12 -1.35 1.31 15.32
N THR A 13 -2.47 2.00 15.10
CA THR A 13 -3.74 1.75 15.79
C THR A 13 -4.70 0.93 14.94
N ALA A 14 -4.27 0.43 13.79
CA ALA A 14 -5.08 -0.34 12.83
C ALA A 14 -6.31 0.43 12.34
N ASP A 15 -6.20 1.74 12.22
CA ASP A 15 -7.29 2.61 11.73
C ASP A 15 -7.20 2.75 10.21
N TRP A 16 -7.58 1.70 9.50
CA TRP A 16 -7.42 1.59 8.05
C TRP A 16 -8.26 2.61 7.28
N GLU A 17 -9.47 2.92 7.79
CA GLU A 17 -10.35 3.91 7.15
C GLU A 17 -9.73 5.30 7.17
N THR A 18 -9.10 5.69 8.26
CA THR A 18 -8.38 6.97 8.35
C THR A 18 -7.23 7.02 7.35
N ILE A 19 -6.49 5.92 7.21
CA ILE A 19 -5.38 5.86 6.25
C ILE A 19 -5.89 6.07 4.83
N ILE A 20 -6.99 5.44 4.45
CA ILE A 20 -7.59 5.59 3.12
C ILE A 20 -8.03 7.03 2.89
N THR A 21 -8.65 7.66 3.89
CA THR A 21 -9.04 9.06 3.81
C THR A 21 -7.84 9.98 3.62
N LEU A 22 -6.75 9.71 4.34
CA LEU A 22 -5.52 10.50 4.21
C LEU A 22 -4.89 10.37 2.82
N LYS A 23 -4.94 9.18 2.22
CA LYS A 23 -4.46 8.98 0.84
C LYS A 23 -5.25 9.84 -0.14
N ASP A 24 -6.58 9.84 0.01
CA ASP A 24 -7.47 10.66 -0.82
C ASP A 24 -7.14 12.16 -0.67
N GLN A 25 -6.95 12.62 0.55
CA GLN A 25 -6.61 14.02 0.82
C GLN A 25 -5.26 14.40 0.24
N ALA A 26 -4.28 13.51 0.33
CA ALA A 26 -2.95 13.74 -0.23
C ALA A 26 -3.02 13.83 -1.75
N ASP A 27 -3.78 12.95 -2.39
CA ASP A 27 -3.94 12.96 -3.84
C ASP A 27 -4.61 14.24 -4.32
N GLN A 28 -5.65 14.71 -3.61
CA GLN A 28 -6.34 15.96 -3.93
C GLN A 28 -5.43 17.18 -3.77
N SER A 29 -4.48 17.12 -2.84
CA SER A 29 -3.52 18.20 -2.60
C SER A 29 -2.30 18.15 -3.53
N GLY A 30 -2.21 17.12 -4.38
CA GLY A 30 -1.08 16.94 -5.28
C GLY A 30 0.18 16.46 -4.59
N VAL A 31 0.08 15.96 -3.35
CA VAL A 31 1.23 15.44 -2.60
C VAL A 31 1.42 13.96 -2.93
N ALA A 32 2.63 13.59 -3.33
CA ALA A 32 2.96 12.20 -3.65
C ALA A 32 4.02 11.67 -2.68
N PRO A 33 3.97 10.36 -2.34
CA PRO A 33 5.03 9.75 -1.53
C PRO A 33 6.39 9.83 -2.25
N ARG A 34 7.46 10.05 -1.47
CA ARG A 34 8.81 10.22 -2.01
C ARG A 34 9.74 9.07 -1.68
N VAL A 35 9.44 8.32 -0.63
CA VAL A 35 10.27 7.20 -0.17
C VAL A 35 9.39 5.98 0.05
N PRO A 36 9.96 4.75 -0.01
CA PRO A 36 9.17 3.51 0.10
C PRO A 36 8.28 3.44 1.33
N SER A 37 8.79 3.88 2.48
CA SER A 37 8.05 3.81 3.74
C SER A 37 6.77 4.65 3.74
N GLU A 38 6.65 5.64 2.86
CA GLU A 38 5.45 6.48 2.78
C GLU A 38 4.32 5.79 2.01
N TRP A 39 4.64 4.84 1.12
CA TRP A 39 3.64 4.06 0.37
C TRP A 39 3.04 2.93 1.19
N LEU A 40 3.84 2.33 2.07
CA LEU A 40 3.49 1.06 2.72
C LEU A 40 2.27 1.14 3.62
N PRO A 41 2.03 2.20 4.41
CA PRO A 41 0.80 2.30 5.19
C PRO A 41 -0.46 2.27 4.33
N PHE A 42 -0.44 2.94 3.18
CA PHE A 42 -1.57 2.95 2.26
C PHE A 42 -1.75 1.59 1.61
N PHE A 43 -0.65 0.96 1.21
CA PHE A 43 -0.66 -0.38 0.63
C PHE A 43 -1.31 -1.38 1.59
N GLU A 44 -0.89 -1.37 2.83
CA GLU A 44 -1.46 -2.24 3.86
C GLU A 44 -2.96 -1.98 4.06
N ALA A 45 -3.37 -0.71 4.17
CA ALA A 45 -4.76 -0.35 4.39
C ALA A 45 -5.66 -0.85 3.26
N PHE A 46 -5.20 -0.72 2.02
CA PHE A 46 -5.99 -1.18 0.87
C PHE A 46 -6.09 -2.70 0.83
N ILE A 47 -5.04 -3.44 1.21
CA ILE A 47 -5.11 -4.90 1.31
C ILE A 47 -6.12 -5.31 2.37
N ARG A 48 -6.03 -4.73 3.58
CA ARG A 48 -6.88 -5.12 4.71
C ARG A 48 -8.36 -4.78 4.49
N THR A 49 -8.64 -3.79 3.66
CA THR A 49 -10.03 -3.42 3.29
C THR A 49 -10.45 -4.05 1.96
N GLU A 50 -9.62 -4.87 1.37
CA GLU A 50 -9.87 -5.57 0.11
C GLU A 50 -10.17 -4.64 -1.07
N ASN A 51 -9.52 -3.48 -1.07
CA ASN A 51 -9.56 -2.52 -2.19
C ASN A 51 -8.50 -2.89 -3.23
N TRP A 52 -8.71 -4.00 -3.92
CA TRP A 52 -7.71 -4.61 -4.81
C TRP A 52 -7.29 -3.70 -5.95
N GLU A 53 -8.22 -2.93 -6.51
CA GLU A 53 -7.90 -1.97 -7.56
C GLU A 53 -6.89 -0.94 -7.09
N GLN A 54 -7.04 -0.43 -5.87
CA GLN A 54 -6.09 0.52 -5.29
C GLN A 54 -4.75 -0.14 -4.95
N VAL A 55 -4.77 -1.39 -4.53
CA VAL A 55 -3.54 -2.18 -4.31
C VAL A 55 -2.74 -2.26 -5.62
N GLN A 56 -3.40 -2.57 -6.72
CA GLN A 56 -2.77 -2.65 -8.04
C GLN A 56 -2.21 -1.29 -8.47
N THR A 57 -2.94 -0.23 -8.23
CA THR A 57 -2.51 1.14 -8.54
C THR A 57 -1.22 1.49 -7.79
N ILE A 58 -1.14 1.19 -6.50
CA ILE A 58 0.05 1.48 -5.70
C ILE A 58 1.25 0.68 -6.21
N ILE A 59 1.06 -0.61 -6.53
CA ILE A 59 2.13 -1.42 -7.11
C ILE A 59 2.67 -0.74 -8.37
N HIS A 60 1.79 -0.33 -9.26
CA HIS A 60 2.14 0.30 -10.53
C HIS A 60 2.88 1.63 -10.32
N GLU A 61 2.32 2.50 -9.48
CA GLU A 61 2.89 3.83 -9.23
C GLU A 61 4.25 3.77 -8.55
N SER A 62 4.40 2.91 -7.53
CA SER A 62 5.66 2.82 -6.79
C SER A 62 6.78 2.28 -7.67
N LEU A 63 6.52 1.26 -8.48
CA LEU A 63 7.52 0.69 -9.37
C LEU A 63 7.89 1.63 -10.53
N ALA A 64 6.95 2.49 -10.95
CA ALA A 64 7.24 3.51 -11.96
C ALA A 64 8.21 4.56 -11.43
N VAL A 65 8.24 4.79 -10.11
CA VAL A 65 9.21 5.68 -9.49
C VAL A 65 10.58 5.02 -9.39
N ASP A 66 10.65 3.80 -8.85
CA ASP A 66 11.91 3.08 -8.70
C ASP A 66 11.66 1.60 -8.42
N GLU A 67 12.38 0.73 -9.12
CA GLU A 67 12.29 -0.73 -8.93
C GLU A 67 12.70 -1.18 -7.53
N LYS A 68 13.48 -0.40 -6.80
CA LYS A 68 13.90 -0.76 -5.44
C LYS A 68 12.74 -0.86 -4.45
N TYR A 69 11.56 -0.33 -4.80
CA TYR A 69 10.36 -0.48 -3.98
C TYR A 69 9.81 -1.90 -3.96
N THR A 70 10.24 -2.74 -4.89
CA THR A 70 9.75 -4.12 -5.01
C THR A 70 9.86 -4.91 -3.72
N SER A 71 11.02 -4.88 -3.05
CA SER A 71 11.22 -5.67 -1.83
C SER A 71 10.31 -5.22 -0.69
N GLY A 72 10.11 -3.92 -0.52
CA GLY A 72 9.19 -3.39 0.50
C GLY A 72 7.75 -3.80 0.24
N ILE A 73 7.31 -3.77 -1.03
CA ILE A 73 5.98 -4.22 -1.43
C ILE A 73 5.79 -5.70 -1.12
N LEU A 74 6.75 -6.55 -1.51
CA LEU A 74 6.66 -7.99 -1.28
C LEU A 74 6.67 -8.34 0.21
N LEU A 75 7.53 -7.72 0.99
CA LEU A 75 7.58 -7.95 2.43
C LEU A 75 6.27 -7.54 3.11
N THR A 76 5.73 -6.39 2.75
CA THR A 76 4.47 -5.92 3.31
C THR A 76 3.32 -6.82 2.90
N TRP A 77 3.26 -7.21 1.63
CA TRP A 77 2.24 -8.13 1.11
C TRP A 77 2.25 -9.43 1.90
N ASP A 78 3.41 -10.08 2.00
CA ASP A 78 3.53 -11.37 2.68
C ASP A 78 3.10 -11.27 4.14
N ARG A 79 3.52 -10.22 4.84
CA ARG A 79 3.16 -10.00 6.23
C ARG A 79 1.66 -9.79 6.41
N VAL A 80 1.07 -8.91 5.60
CA VAL A 80 -0.34 -8.53 5.75
C VAL A 80 -1.26 -9.70 5.40
N ILE A 81 -0.96 -10.42 4.32
CA ILE A 81 -1.75 -11.59 3.93
C ILE A 81 -1.68 -12.67 5.02
N LYS A 82 -0.50 -12.90 5.57
CA LYS A 82 -0.33 -13.88 6.66
C LYS A 82 -1.10 -13.48 7.92
N GLU A 83 -1.00 -12.22 8.32
CA GLU A 83 -1.65 -11.72 9.53
C GLU A 83 -3.17 -11.64 9.39
N SER A 84 -3.66 -11.23 8.23
CA SER A 84 -5.09 -11.00 8.01
C SER A 84 -5.87 -12.25 7.61
N GLY A 85 -5.22 -13.21 6.95
CA GLY A 85 -5.90 -14.38 6.39
C GLY A 85 -6.79 -14.06 5.20
N ILE A 86 -6.68 -12.87 4.63
CA ILE A 86 -7.49 -12.47 3.47
C ILE A 86 -7.07 -13.26 2.24
N ALA A 87 -8.07 -13.71 1.45
CA ALA A 87 -7.83 -14.35 0.17
C ALA A 87 -7.64 -13.28 -0.91
N PRO A 88 -6.46 -13.20 -1.56
CA PRO A 88 -6.21 -12.15 -2.54
C PRO A 88 -7.03 -12.30 -3.81
N ASP A 89 -7.34 -11.17 -4.45
CA ASP A 89 -7.89 -11.12 -5.78
C ASP A 89 -6.92 -11.78 -6.79
N PRO A 90 -7.43 -12.62 -7.74
CA PRO A 90 -6.54 -13.34 -8.66
C PRO A 90 -5.64 -12.45 -9.51
N VAL A 91 -6.13 -11.30 -9.98
CA VAL A 91 -5.33 -10.37 -10.79
C VAL A 91 -4.20 -9.77 -9.95
N THR A 92 -4.52 -9.36 -8.72
CA THR A 92 -3.53 -8.80 -7.79
C THR A 92 -2.48 -9.85 -7.43
N LEU A 93 -2.91 -11.08 -7.16
CA LEU A 93 -2.00 -12.18 -6.85
C LEU A 93 -1.02 -12.43 -8.00
N GLN A 94 -1.50 -12.38 -9.24
CA GLN A 94 -0.64 -12.55 -10.41
C GLN A 94 0.39 -11.42 -10.52
N MET A 95 -0.01 -10.18 -10.25
CA MET A 95 0.94 -9.06 -10.24
C MET A 95 2.05 -9.27 -9.21
N ILE A 96 1.69 -9.73 -8.02
CA ILE A 96 2.66 -10.01 -6.96
C ILE A 96 3.59 -11.16 -7.37
N ASP A 97 3.06 -12.23 -7.95
CA ASP A 97 3.88 -13.35 -8.43
C ASP A 97 4.87 -12.90 -9.49
N ASP A 98 4.46 -12.03 -10.39
CA ASP A 98 5.33 -11.47 -11.42
C ASP A 98 6.49 -10.66 -10.81
N LEU A 99 6.27 -9.98 -9.69
CA LEU A 99 7.31 -9.23 -9.00
C LEU A 99 8.38 -10.13 -8.37
N ARG A 100 8.06 -11.39 -8.06
CA ARG A 100 9.01 -12.34 -7.46
C ARG A 100 10.00 -12.91 -8.47
N ASP A 101 9.72 -12.79 -9.74
CA ASP A 101 10.61 -13.27 -10.82
C ASP A 101 11.71 -12.21 -11.14
#